data_6eaf427262f7fd62f986ad23d1a7d883
#
_entry.id   6eaf427262f7fd62f986ad23d1a7d883
#
_cell.length_a   1.000
_cell.length_b   1.000
_cell.length_c   1.000
_cell.angle_alpha   90.00
_cell.angle_beta   90.00
_cell.angle_gamma   90.00
#
_symmetry.space_group_name_H-M   'P 1'
#
loop_
_entity.id
_entity.type
_entity.pdbx_description
1 polymer ?
#
loop_
_entity_poly.entity_id
_entity_poly.type
_entity_poly.pdbx_seq_one_letter_code
_entity_poly.pdbx_strand_id
1 'polypeptide(L)'
;PFMLHAQSNPIIEKTKSMELRKGYFNYYWDASQGKIFLVIDKWNNPFLYVNSLPAGLGSNDIGLDRGQIGDSRIVYFSRVGKKVLLTQPNLDYRAVTNDPREQKAVSESFAQSVLFNFTVEAEDGNTVLVDATSFFLRDAHNAADKIRKMKQGTYTLSEGRSAIYINNTKNFPNNSEFEASLTFIGGSDAGRFVQAVAPSTEAITLRMHHSFVALPDNKYKPRVYDIRSGYFGITYFDYGSDISEPIQKMFISRHRLNKMTPNAAMSEAVKPIIYYLDNGTPEPIRTALLEGARWWNQAYEAAGYKNAFQVQILPDSADPMDIRYNMINWVHRSTRGWSYGATITDPRTGEIIKGQVTLGSLRVRQDYLIFTALLSPYINGQPVTDKMRTAAIHRLRQLAAHEVGHTLGLQHNYASSYNNRASVMDYPHPNVFVNDKGAIDFSDIYTNEIGEWDKRAITYGYQDFDKSIDESKALQNLLIENSKNGLQFIADADARSASGFHPNAHLWDNQADPVVGLNQVIEVRKRAISQFGEQ
;
A
#
# COMPACT_ATOMS: atom_id res chain seq x y z
N PRO A 1 -12.61 59.22 -25.78
CA PRO A 1 -12.07 58.33 -24.80
C PRO A 1 -12.78 57.00 -24.92
N PHE A 2 -12.07 56.00 -25.53
CA PHE A 2 -12.53 54.62 -25.50
C PHE A 2 -12.37 54.14 -24.03
N MET A 3 -13.44 54.00 -23.29
CA MET A 3 -13.41 53.22 -22.07
C MET A 3 -13.14 51.76 -22.46
N LEU A 4 -11.91 51.28 -22.25
CA LEU A 4 -11.64 49.86 -22.13
C LEU A 4 -12.47 49.36 -20.96
N HIS A 5 -13.61 48.75 -21.23
CA HIS A 5 -14.26 47.89 -20.26
C HIS A 5 -13.27 46.72 -20.03
N ALA A 6 -12.66 46.66 -18.85
CA ALA A 6 -11.98 45.48 -18.41
C ALA A 6 -13.03 44.36 -18.45
N GLN A 7 -12.91 43.43 -19.40
CA GLN A 7 -13.78 42.28 -19.49
C GLN A 7 -13.64 41.51 -18.16
N SER A 8 -14.72 41.45 -17.37
CA SER A 8 -14.72 40.72 -16.12
C SER A 8 -14.37 39.25 -16.43
N ASN A 9 -13.42 38.69 -15.67
CA ASN A 9 -13.03 37.30 -15.83
C ASN A 9 -14.22 36.37 -15.52
N PRO A 10 -14.73 35.58 -16.50
CA PRO A 10 -15.95 34.77 -16.33
C PRO A 10 -15.84 33.73 -15.20
N ILE A 11 -14.62 33.22 -14.92
CA ILE A 11 -14.38 32.29 -13.82
C ILE A 11 -14.57 33.02 -12.48
N ILE A 12 -14.01 34.24 -12.34
CA ILE A 12 -14.16 35.06 -11.13
C ILE A 12 -15.61 35.42 -10.88
N GLU A 13 -16.35 35.80 -11.92
CA GLU A 13 -17.79 36.12 -11.80
C GLU A 13 -18.59 34.89 -11.36
N LYS A 14 -18.34 33.72 -11.96
CA LYS A 14 -19.02 32.47 -11.62
C LYS A 14 -18.73 32.04 -10.18
N THR A 15 -17.53 32.29 -9.67
CA THR A 15 -17.03 31.76 -8.39
C THR A 15 -17.00 32.79 -7.25
N LYS A 16 -17.54 33.99 -7.45
CA LYS A 16 -17.46 35.07 -6.47
C LYS A 16 -18.04 34.77 -5.07
N SER A 17 -18.99 33.84 -4.98
CA SER A 17 -19.58 33.39 -3.72
C SER A 17 -19.00 32.09 -3.20
N MET A 18 -18.00 31.51 -3.87
CA MET A 18 -17.44 30.21 -3.59
C MET A 18 -16.09 30.35 -2.86
N GLU A 19 -15.72 29.35 -2.07
CA GLU A 19 -14.41 29.28 -1.39
C GLU A 19 -13.34 28.70 -2.32
N LEU A 20 -12.31 29.48 -2.65
CA LEU A 20 -11.14 28.99 -3.40
C LEU A 20 -10.20 28.18 -2.50
N ARG A 21 -9.88 26.96 -2.90
CA ARG A 21 -8.86 26.09 -2.28
C ARG A 21 -7.70 25.87 -3.24
N LYS A 22 -6.53 26.44 -2.90
CA LYS A 22 -5.31 26.37 -3.73
C LYS A 22 -4.49 25.13 -3.44
N GLY A 23 -3.90 24.51 -4.47
CA GLY A 23 -3.01 23.36 -4.35
C GLY A 23 -2.60 22.81 -5.71
N TYR A 24 -2.44 21.49 -5.83
CA TYR A 24 -2.02 20.86 -7.07
C TYR A 24 -2.98 21.12 -8.25
N PHE A 25 -4.30 20.92 -8.02
CA PHE A 25 -5.37 21.49 -8.83
C PHE A 25 -6.16 22.47 -7.97
N ASN A 26 -6.31 23.71 -8.39
CA ASN A 26 -7.17 24.64 -7.72
C ASN A 26 -8.63 24.23 -7.89
N TYR A 27 -9.44 24.40 -6.85
CA TYR A 27 -10.87 24.19 -6.94
C TYR A 27 -11.64 25.18 -6.07
N TYR A 28 -12.91 25.36 -6.40
CA TYR A 28 -13.84 26.16 -5.63
C TYR A 28 -14.88 25.24 -4.99
N TRP A 29 -15.18 25.53 -3.72
CA TRP A 29 -16.28 24.92 -2.98
C TRP A 29 -17.47 25.85 -2.96
N ASP A 30 -18.62 25.42 -3.52
CA ASP A 30 -19.92 26.10 -3.39
C ASP A 30 -20.68 25.48 -2.23
N ALA A 31 -20.63 26.13 -1.07
CA ALA A 31 -21.31 25.67 0.14
C ALA A 31 -22.84 25.73 0.03
N SER A 32 -23.38 26.61 -0.82
CA SER A 32 -24.82 26.76 -1.03
C SER A 32 -25.45 25.61 -1.79
N GLN A 33 -24.67 24.99 -2.70
CA GLN A 33 -25.11 23.89 -3.55
C GLN A 33 -24.46 22.54 -3.18
N GLY A 34 -23.45 22.54 -2.32
CA GLY A 34 -22.67 21.32 -2.00
C GLY A 34 -21.83 20.82 -3.18
N LYS A 35 -21.25 21.74 -3.98
CA LYS A 35 -20.59 21.40 -5.24
C LYS A 35 -19.10 21.75 -5.25
N ILE A 36 -18.34 20.95 -6.00
CA ILE A 36 -16.93 21.19 -6.31
C ILE A 36 -16.79 21.65 -7.76
N PHE A 37 -16.20 22.81 -7.94
CA PHE A 37 -15.81 23.33 -9.26
C PHE A 37 -14.29 23.26 -9.40
N LEU A 38 -13.83 22.40 -10.32
CA LEU A 38 -12.40 22.17 -10.57
C LEU A 38 -11.88 23.16 -11.60
N VAL A 39 -10.71 23.74 -11.35
CA VAL A 39 -9.98 24.59 -12.30
C VAL A 39 -8.99 23.73 -13.05
N ILE A 40 -9.10 23.72 -14.38
CA ILE A 40 -8.22 22.95 -15.26
C ILE A 40 -7.46 23.90 -16.17
N ASP A 41 -6.14 23.91 -16.00
CA ASP A 41 -5.18 24.70 -16.76
C ASP A 41 -4.02 23.85 -17.33
N LYS A 42 -3.95 22.57 -16.94
CA LYS A 42 -2.90 21.61 -17.32
C LYS A 42 -3.44 20.62 -18.35
N TRP A 43 -3.34 20.99 -19.62
CA TRP A 43 -3.84 20.18 -20.74
C TRP A 43 -2.81 19.15 -21.20
N ASN A 44 -3.27 17.93 -21.45
CA ASN A 44 -2.43 16.81 -21.92
C ASN A 44 -1.21 16.55 -21.03
N ASN A 45 -1.25 17.04 -19.78
CA ASN A 45 -0.20 16.84 -18.78
C ASN A 45 -0.60 15.68 -17.88
N PRO A 46 0.14 14.55 -17.91
CA PRO A 46 -0.21 13.38 -17.12
C PRO A 46 -0.09 13.63 -15.61
N PHE A 47 -1.01 13.02 -14.87
CA PHE A 47 -0.98 12.94 -13.41
C PHE A 47 -1.51 11.58 -12.95
N LEU A 48 -1.29 11.24 -11.68
CA LEU A 48 -1.78 9.99 -11.12
C LEU A 48 -3.17 10.21 -10.49
N TYR A 49 -4.12 9.39 -10.87
CA TYR A 49 -5.43 9.29 -10.22
C TYR A 49 -5.52 8.01 -9.41
N VAL A 50 -5.84 8.13 -8.13
CA VAL A 50 -6.01 7.01 -7.19
C VAL A 50 -7.35 7.15 -6.49
N ASN A 51 -8.09 6.07 -6.36
CA ASN A 51 -9.25 6.02 -5.47
C ASN A 51 -8.94 5.21 -4.22
N SER A 52 -9.55 5.54 -3.10
CA SER A 52 -9.35 4.83 -1.83
C SER A 52 -10.61 4.84 -0.97
N LEU A 53 -10.58 4.05 0.11
CA LEU A 53 -11.70 3.92 1.05
C LEU A 53 -11.27 4.35 2.46
N PRO A 54 -11.26 5.66 2.78
CA PRO A 54 -10.82 6.18 4.07
C PRO A 54 -11.76 5.83 5.23
N ALA A 55 -13.06 5.57 4.95
CA ALA A 55 -14.00 5.02 5.89
C ALA A 55 -14.87 3.99 5.19
N GLY A 56 -14.62 2.74 5.52
CA GLY A 56 -15.25 1.58 4.91
C GLY A 56 -16.45 1.05 5.72
N LEU A 57 -16.90 -0.13 5.33
CA LEU A 57 -18.00 -0.85 5.97
C LEU A 57 -17.57 -1.51 7.30
N GLY A 58 -16.27 -1.57 7.60
CA GLY A 58 -15.76 -2.22 8.81
C GLY A 58 -15.56 -3.73 8.66
N SER A 59 -15.69 -4.28 7.46
CA SER A 59 -15.49 -5.69 7.17
C SER A 59 -14.35 -5.90 6.18
N ASN A 60 -13.29 -6.54 6.63
CA ASN A 60 -12.17 -6.98 5.79
C ASN A 60 -12.56 -8.20 4.93
N ASP A 61 -13.52 -9.02 5.41
CA ASP A 61 -14.02 -10.19 4.69
C ASP A 61 -14.73 -9.80 3.37
N ILE A 62 -15.37 -8.63 3.32
CA ILE A 62 -15.98 -8.08 2.09
C ILE A 62 -14.94 -7.34 1.24
N GLY A 63 -13.78 -6.98 1.81
CA GLY A 63 -12.81 -6.12 1.16
C GLY A 63 -13.25 -4.64 1.12
N LEU A 64 -13.95 -4.19 2.17
CA LEU A 64 -14.46 -2.82 2.34
C LEU A 64 -14.17 -2.28 3.74
N ASP A 65 -12.98 -2.54 4.25
CA ASP A 65 -12.52 -1.93 5.49
C ASP A 65 -11.76 -0.61 5.25
N ARG A 66 -11.53 0.13 6.32
CA ARG A 66 -10.82 1.42 6.28
C ARG A 66 -9.39 1.25 5.76
N GLY A 67 -8.97 2.14 4.88
CA GLY A 67 -7.58 2.28 4.44
C GLY A 67 -7.24 1.56 3.14
N GLN A 68 -8.21 0.95 2.47
CA GLN A 68 -7.97 0.31 1.18
C GLN A 68 -7.64 1.34 0.10
N ILE A 69 -6.57 1.06 -0.65
CA ILE A 69 -6.18 1.79 -1.86
C ILE A 69 -6.71 1.00 -3.06
N GLY A 70 -7.33 1.71 -3.99
CA GLY A 70 -7.74 1.17 -5.28
C GLY A 70 -6.63 1.30 -6.34
N ASP A 71 -7.02 1.22 -7.60
CA ASP A 71 -6.08 1.29 -8.71
C ASP A 71 -5.42 2.66 -8.81
N SER A 72 -4.13 2.64 -9.13
CA SER A 72 -3.36 3.83 -9.52
C SER A 72 -3.35 3.94 -11.04
N ARG A 73 -3.88 5.02 -11.57
CA ARG A 73 -4.02 5.24 -13.01
C ARG A 73 -3.33 6.53 -13.43
N ILE A 74 -2.50 6.48 -14.49
CA ILE A 74 -2.05 7.69 -15.17
C ILE A 74 -3.21 8.21 -15.99
N VAL A 75 -3.53 9.49 -15.81
CA VAL A 75 -4.60 10.16 -16.54
C VAL A 75 -4.17 11.56 -16.97
N TYR A 76 -4.87 12.15 -17.94
CA TYR A 76 -4.70 13.54 -18.33
C TYR A 76 -6.02 14.16 -18.72
N PHE A 77 -6.11 15.49 -18.65
CA PHE A 77 -7.23 16.23 -19.17
C PHE A 77 -6.97 16.64 -20.63
N SER A 78 -7.95 16.38 -21.51
CA SER A 78 -7.97 16.89 -22.87
C SER A 78 -9.26 17.66 -23.13
N ARG A 79 -9.25 18.59 -24.10
CA ARG A 79 -10.41 19.44 -24.40
C ARG A 79 -10.90 19.21 -25.82
N VAL A 80 -12.22 19.04 -25.96
CA VAL A 80 -12.91 19.00 -27.25
C VAL A 80 -14.13 19.93 -27.19
N GLY A 81 -13.98 21.15 -27.70
CA GLY A 81 -15.01 22.18 -27.59
C GLY A 81 -15.33 22.54 -26.14
N LYS A 82 -16.57 22.32 -25.71
CA LYS A 82 -17.03 22.52 -24.33
C LYS A 82 -16.92 21.28 -23.44
N LYS A 83 -16.32 20.19 -23.93
CA LYS A 83 -16.10 18.96 -23.17
C LYS A 83 -14.65 18.91 -22.70
N VAL A 84 -14.47 18.53 -21.46
CA VAL A 84 -13.18 18.17 -20.88
C VAL A 84 -13.19 16.68 -20.55
N LEU A 85 -12.33 15.92 -21.17
CA LEU A 85 -12.24 14.48 -21.02
C LEU A 85 -11.11 14.12 -20.06
N LEU A 86 -11.40 13.29 -19.06
CA LEU A 86 -10.37 12.62 -18.24
C LEU A 86 -10.03 11.31 -18.91
N THR A 87 -8.85 11.24 -19.51
CA THR A 87 -8.44 10.10 -20.34
C THR A 87 -7.31 9.34 -19.66
N GLN A 88 -7.41 8.02 -19.62
CA GLN A 88 -6.36 7.09 -19.23
C GLN A 88 -5.72 6.52 -20.51
N PRO A 89 -4.43 6.84 -20.80
CA PRO A 89 -3.71 6.19 -21.89
C PRO A 89 -3.40 4.74 -21.54
N ASN A 90 -3.22 3.91 -22.55
CA ASN A 90 -2.75 2.55 -22.34
C ASN A 90 -1.22 2.54 -22.24
N LEU A 91 -0.69 2.40 -21.03
CA LEU A 91 0.74 2.39 -20.76
C LEU A 91 1.33 0.98 -20.65
N ASP A 92 0.52 -0.06 -20.81
CA ASP A 92 1.00 -1.45 -20.85
C ASP A 92 1.73 -1.75 -22.16
N TYR A 93 1.45 -0.95 -23.20
CA TYR A 93 2.05 -1.03 -24.53
C TYR A 93 2.71 0.29 -24.88
N ARG A 94 4.02 0.27 -25.10
CA ARG A 94 4.85 1.46 -25.34
C ARG A 94 5.80 1.24 -26.50
N ALA A 95 6.32 2.33 -27.06
CA ALA A 95 7.54 2.32 -27.85
C ALA A 95 8.55 3.26 -27.16
N VAL A 96 9.56 2.68 -26.51
CA VAL A 96 10.65 3.45 -25.88
C VAL A 96 11.68 3.77 -26.95
N THR A 97 11.39 4.77 -27.75
CA THR A 97 12.16 5.21 -28.93
C THR A 97 12.17 6.73 -29.02
N ASN A 98 13.10 7.27 -29.78
CA ASN A 98 13.15 8.70 -30.15
C ASN A 98 12.32 9.02 -31.40
N ASP A 99 11.77 8.03 -32.12
CA ASP A 99 10.91 8.25 -33.28
C ASP A 99 9.46 8.48 -32.88
N PRO A 100 8.91 9.70 -33.01
CA PRO A 100 7.53 10.00 -32.64
C PRO A 100 6.50 9.25 -33.50
N ARG A 101 6.88 8.80 -34.71
CA ARG A 101 6.00 8.04 -35.61
C ARG A 101 5.78 6.63 -35.06
N GLU A 102 6.81 6.00 -34.54
CA GLU A 102 6.74 4.69 -33.90
C GLU A 102 5.94 4.77 -32.59
N GLN A 103 6.20 5.79 -31.76
CA GLN A 103 5.38 6.05 -30.55
C GLN A 103 3.91 6.21 -30.89
N LYS A 104 3.61 6.98 -31.95
CA LYS A 104 2.25 7.19 -32.43
C LYS A 104 1.62 5.87 -32.90
N ALA A 105 2.32 5.09 -33.72
CA ALA A 105 1.83 3.81 -34.25
C ALA A 105 1.41 2.86 -33.10
N VAL A 106 2.24 2.74 -32.05
CA VAL A 106 1.90 1.92 -30.88
C VAL A 106 0.70 2.50 -30.12
N SER A 107 0.67 3.81 -29.86
CA SER A 107 -0.43 4.44 -29.13
C SER A 107 -1.77 4.36 -29.85
N GLU A 108 -1.78 4.32 -31.18
CA GLU A 108 -2.99 4.15 -32.02
C GLU A 108 -3.42 2.68 -32.16
N SER A 109 -2.53 1.73 -31.84
CA SER A 109 -2.82 0.29 -31.91
C SER A 109 -3.55 -0.24 -30.67
N PHE A 110 -3.51 0.47 -29.56
CA PHE A 110 -4.09 0.04 -28.29
C PHE A 110 -5.06 1.09 -27.74
N ALA A 111 -6.24 0.62 -27.29
CA ALA A 111 -7.29 1.51 -26.82
C ALA A 111 -6.89 2.28 -25.56
N GLN A 112 -7.23 3.56 -25.52
CA GLN A 112 -7.27 4.37 -24.30
C GLN A 112 -8.67 4.38 -23.72
N SER A 113 -8.83 4.80 -22.46
CA SER A 113 -10.13 4.88 -21.78
C SER A 113 -10.47 6.31 -21.39
N VAL A 114 -11.60 6.82 -21.83
CA VAL A 114 -12.18 8.06 -21.32
C VAL A 114 -12.97 7.72 -20.04
N LEU A 115 -12.42 8.07 -18.88
CA LEU A 115 -12.98 7.73 -17.57
C LEU A 115 -14.16 8.63 -17.19
N PHE A 116 -14.15 9.87 -17.66
CA PHE A 116 -15.22 10.84 -17.38
C PHE A 116 -15.20 11.99 -18.38
N ASN A 117 -16.35 12.65 -18.50
CA ASN A 117 -16.54 13.88 -19.27
C ASN A 117 -17.10 14.98 -18.37
N PHE A 118 -16.43 16.12 -18.35
CA PHE A 118 -16.87 17.32 -17.66
C PHE A 118 -17.36 18.36 -18.69
N THR A 119 -18.36 19.15 -18.31
CA THR A 119 -18.83 20.28 -19.12
C THR A 119 -18.17 21.57 -18.63
N VAL A 120 -17.68 22.40 -19.55
CA VAL A 120 -17.11 23.71 -19.23
C VAL A 120 -18.23 24.65 -18.77
N GLU A 121 -18.11 25.15 -17.54
CA GLU A 121 -19.03 26.09 -16.89
C GLU A 121 -18.64 27.56 -17.10
N ALA A 122 -17.32 27.83 -17.12
CA ALA A 122 -16.72 29.13 -17.40
C ALA A 122 -15.32 28.93 -17.95
N GLU A 123 -14.82 29.93 -18.69
CA GLU A 123 -13.46 29.87 -19.25
C GLU A 123 -12.80 31.26 -19.26
N ASP A 124 -11.50 31.26 -19.08
CA ASP A 124 -10.63 32.43 -19.21
C ASP A 124 -9.32 32.01 -19.89
N GLY A 125 -9.16 32.38 -21.15
CA GLY A 125 -8.01 31.97 -21.95
C GLY A 125 -7.91 30.44 -22.08
N ASN A 126 -6.81 29.87 -21.57
CA ASN A 126 -6.57 28.42 -21.59
C ASN A 126 -7.06 27.69 -20.31
N THR A 127 -7.60 28.43 -19.35
CA THR A 127 -8.13 27.92 -18.08
C THR A 127 -9.64 27.70 -18.18
N VAL A 128 -10.12 26.58 -17.71
CA VAL A 128 -11.55 26.29 -17.64
C VAL A 128 -11.98 25.91 -16.23
N LEU A 129 -13.21 26.23 -15.91
CA LEU A 129 -13.92 25.79 -14.70
C LEU A 129 -14.94 24.72 -15.09
N VAL A 130 -14.95 23.60 -14.39
CA VAL A 130 -15.90 22.50 -14.61
C VAL A 130 -16.58 22.10 -13.30
N ASP A 131 -17.86 21.74 -13.33
CA ASP A 131 -18.53 21.07 -12.20
C ASP A 131 -18.03 19.61 -12.13
N ALA A 132 -17.22 19.29 -11.12
CA ALA A 132 -16.65 17.97 -10.91
C ALA A 132 -17.40 17.12 -9.86
N THR A 133 -18.52 17.63 -9.34
CA THR A 133 -19.26 17.00 -8.23
C THR A 133 -19.69 15.58 -8.55
N SER A 134 -20.29 15.34 -9.71
CA SER A 134 -20.75 14.02 -10.13
C SER A 134 -19.61 13.02 -10.35
N PHE A 135 -18.41 13.51 -10.72
CA PHE A 135 -17.23 12.66 -10.79
C PHE A 135 -16.84 12.11 -9.43
N PHE A 136 -16.92 12.91 -8.37
CA PHE A 136 -16.57 12.49 -7.02
C PHE A 136 -17.68 11.71 -6.32
N LEU A 137 -18.93 11.81 -6.78
CA LEU A 137 -20.09 11.09 -6.22
C LEU A 137 -20.32 9.70 -6.85
N ARG A 138 -19.36 9.15 -7.57
CA ARG A 138 -19.48 7.81 -8.20
C ARG A 138 -18.85 6.71 -7.34
N ASP A 139 -19.31 5.48 -7.47
CA ASP A 139 -18.70 4.29 -6.86
C ASP A 139 -17.39 3.89 -7.57
N ALA A 140 -16.34 4.69 -7.39
CA ALA A 140 -15.04 4.46 -8.02
C ALA A 140 -14.27 3.26 -7.45
N HIS A 141 -14.66 2.75 -6.28
CA HIS A 141 -14.05 1.60 -5.62
C HIS A 141 -14.79 0.28 -5.89
N ASN A 142 -15.86 0.34 -6.70
CA ASN A 142 -16.76 -0.79 -7.00
C ASN A 142 -17.32 -1.47 -5.75
N ALA A 143 -17.73 -0.67 -4.74
CA ALA A 143 -18.19 -1.17 -3.46
C ALA A 143 -19.45 -2.04 -3.61
N ALA A 144 -20.43 -1.60 -4.42
CA ALA A 144 -21.65 -2.38 -4.70
C ALA A 144 -21.31 -3.74 -5.34
N ASP A 145 -20.40 -3.77 -6.31
CA ASP A 145 -20.00 -5.01 -6.98
C ASP A 145 -19.22 -5.95 -6.06
N LYS A 146 -18.35 -5.42 -5.18
CA LYS A 146 -17.63 -6.20 -4.16
C LYS A 146 -18.61 -6.89 -3.20
N ILE A 147 -19.61 -6.16 -2.69
CA ILE A 147 -20.65 -6.73 -1.80
C ILE A 147 -21.39 -7.86 -2.52
N ARG A 148 -21.80 -7.62 -3.78
CA ARG A 148 -22.51 -8.61 -4.59
C ARG A 148 -21.66 -9.86 -4.86
N LYS A 149 -20.38 -9.71 -5.26
CA LYS A 149 -19.46 -10.83 -5.51
C LYS A 149 -19.22 -11.67 -4.28
N MET A 150 -19.20 -11.05 -3.11
CA MET A 150 -19.08 -11.73 -1.82
C MET A 150 -20.40 -12.32 -1.31
N LYS A 151 -21.48 -12.25 -2.12
CA LYS A 151 -22.83 -12.74 -1.76
C LYS A 151 -23.35 -12.12 -0.45
N GLN A 152 -23.10 -10.82 -0.29
CA GLN A 152 -23.48 -10.08 0.91
C GLN A 152 -24.65 -9.09 0.66
N GLY A 153 -25.31 -9.22 -0.46
CA GLY A 153 -26.48 -8.44 -0.84
C GLY A 153 -26.30 -7.66 -2.14
N THR A 154 -27.41 -7.12 -2.61
CA THR A 154 -27.46 -6.30 -3.83
C THR A 154 -27.77 -4.85 -3.46
N TYR A 155 -26.90 -3.94 -3.89
CA TYR A 155 -26.94 -2.53 -3.53
C TYR A 155 -26.78 -1.64 -4.76
N THR A 156 -27.44 -0.47 -4.73
CA THR A 156 -27.33 0.56 -5.76
C THR A 156 -26.98 1.90 -5.12
N LEU A 157 -26.10 2.66 -5.74
CA LEU A 157 -25.75 4.01 -5.30
C LEU A 157 -26.97 4.93 -5.34
N SER A 158 -27.26 5.61 -4.24
CA SER A 158 -28.32 6.60 -4.10
C SER A 158 -27.73 8.00 -4.19
N GLU A 159 -27.85 8.66 -5.34
CA GLU A 159 -27.35 10.04 -5.53
C GLU A 159 -27.98 11.02 -4.52
N GLY A 160 -29.29 10.92 -4.30
CA GLY A 160 -30.01 11.81 -3.36
C GLY A 160 -29.63 11.64 -1.88
N ARG A 161 -28.89 10.58 -1.52
CA ARG A 161 -28.38 10.34 -0.16
C ARG A 161 -26.85 10.42 -0.11
N SER A 162 -26.21 10.88 -1.18
CA SER A 162 -24.76 11.00 -1.30
C SER A 162 -24.35 12.47 -1.39
N ALA A 163 -23.22 12.84 -0.81
CA ALA A 163 -22.75 14.23 -0.79
C ALA A 163 -21.23 14.30 -0.68
N ILE A 164 -20.65 15.42 -1.10
CA ILE A 164 -19.25 15.75 -0.86
C ILE A 164 -18.98 15.81 0.66
N TYR A 165 -17.91 15.17 1.12
CA TYR A 165 -17.45 15.25 2.50
C TYR A 165 -16.35 16.30 2.63
N ILE A 166 -16.77 17.56 2.82
CA ILE A 166 -15.89 18.73 2.72
C ILE A 166 -14.75 18.74 3.76
N ASN A 167 -14.97 18.13 4.94
CA ASN A 167 -13.96 18.11 6.01
C ASN A 167 -12.66 17.40 5.61
N ASN A 168 -12.75 16.44 4.69
CA ASN A 168 -11.60 15.69 4.16
C ASN A 168 -11.34 15.99 2.68
N THR A 169 -12.01 16.99 2.11
CA THR A 169 -11.70 17.51 0.79
C THR A 169 -10.66 18.61 0.96
N LYS A 170 -9.39 18.30 0.63
CA LYS A 170 -8.22 19.12 0.96
C LYS A 170 -7.32 19.31 -0.24
N ASN A 171 -6.42 20.26 -0.15
CA ASN A 171 -5.51 20.58 -1.24
C ASN A 171 -4.09 20.77 -0.72
N PHE A 172 -3.13 20.09 -1.35
CA PHE A 172 -1.71 20.12 -1.01
C PHE A 172 -0.89 20.53 -2.24
N PRO A 173 0.41 20.89 -2.09
CA PRO A 173 1.24 21.29 -3.23
C PRO A 173 1.38 20.20 -4.31
N ASN A 174 1.38 18.92 -3.92
CA ASN A 174 1.62 17.80 -4.82
C ASN A 174 0.39 16.87 -5.01
N ASN A 175 -0.72 17.15 -4.33
CA ASN A 175 -1.96 16.37 -4.49
C ASN A 175 -3.20 17.18 -4.13
N SER A 176 -4.30 16.85 -4.80
CA SER A 176 -5.65 17.36 -4.49
C SER A 176 -6.52 16.18 -4.10
N GLU A 177 -7.18 16.29 -2.95
CA GLU A 177 -7.88 15.22 -2.28
C GLU A 177 -9.37 15.55 -2.16
N PHE A 178 -10.22 14.67 -2.68
CA PHE A 178 -11.67 14.86 -2.70
C PHE A 178 -12.35 13.66 -2.05
N GLU A 179 -13.21 13.90 -1.08
CA GLU A 179 -13.91 12.83 -0.37
C GLU A 179 -15.43 13.02 -0.48
N ALA A 180 -16.14 11.91 -0.67
CA ALA A 180 -17.59 11.86 -0.74
C ALA A 180 -18.14 10.80 0.21
N SER A 181 -19.26 11.11 0.85
CA SER A 181 -20.10 10.14 1.54
C SER A 181 -21.07 9.55 0.52
N LEU A 182 -20.92 8.28 0.20
CA LEU A 182 -21.74 7.56 -0.76
C LEU A 182 -22.66 6.59 -0.03
N THR A 183 -23.96 6.73 -0.23
CA THR A 183 -24.96 5.85 0.35
C THR A 183 -25.48 4.87 -0.70
N PHE A 184 -25.44 3.59 -0.37
CA PHE A 184 -25.95 2.50 -1.19
C PHE A 184 -27.22 1.96 -0.56
N ILE A 185 -28.29 1.84 -1.35
CA ILE A 185 -29.61 1.36 -0.92
C ILE A 185 -29.88 -0.01 -1.53
N GLY A 186 -30.59 -0.85 -0.76
CA GLY A 186 -30.88 -2.24 -1.14
C GLY A 186 -30.95 -3.14 0.08
N GLY A 187 -30.28 -4.29 0.01
CA GLY A 187 -30.02 -5.13 1.17
C GLY A 187 -31.18 -5.98 1.68
N SER A 188 -32.23 -6.19 0.91
CA SER A 188 -33.27 -7.19 1.22
C SER A 188 -32.70 -8.62 1.31
N ASP A 189 -31.55 -8.84 0.66
CA ASP A 189 -30.74 -10.07 0.63
C ASP A 189 -29.40 -9.92 1.37
N ALA A 190 -29.32 -9.00 2.35
CA ALA A 190 -28.09 -8.71 3.08
C ALA A 190 -27.54 -9.95 3.78
N GLY A 191 -26.28 -10.27 3.51
CA GLY A 191 -25.55 -11.36 4.14
C GLY A 191 -25.03 -11.02 5.54
N ARG A 192 -24.56 -12.04 6.25
CA ARG A 192 -24.13 -11.94 7.66
C ARG A 192 -23.04 -10.90 7.92
N PHE A 193 -22.14 -10.68 6.96
CA PHE A 193 -21.04 -9.72 7.14
C PHE A 193 -21.54 -8.27 7.06
N VAL A 194 -22.50 -7.98 6.19
CA VAL A 194 -23.15 -6.67 6.17
C VAL A 194 -24.01 -6.47 7.40
N GLN A 195 -24.83 -7.48 7.79
CA GLN A 195 -25.67 -7.42 8.99
C GLN A 195 -24.86 -7.17 10.28
N ALA A 196 -23.62 -7.69 10.35
CA ALA A 196 -22.76 -7.53 11.51
C ALA A 196 -22.16 -6.12 11.66
N VAL A 197 -22.13 -5.29 10.61
CA VAL A 197 -21.40 -4.01 10.61
C VAL A 197 -22.28 -2.81 10.27
N ALA A 198 -23.38 -3.01 9.56
CA ALA A 198 -24.29 -1.92 9.17
C ALA A 198 -25.38 -1.73 10.22
N PRO A 199 -25.61 -0.51 10.72
CA PRO A 199 -26.72 -0.24 11.66
C PRO A 199 -28.10 -0.44 10.99
N SER A 200 -28.18 -0.24 9.66
CA SER A 200 -29.31 -0.59 8.83
C SER A 200 -28.79 -1.25 7.54
N THR A 201 -29.28 -2.43 7.23
CA THR A 201 -28.88 -3.14 6.01
C THR A 201 -29.52 -2.57 4.75
N GLU A 202 -30.55 -1.76 4.87
CA GLU A 202 -31.24 -1.13 3.74
C GLU A 202 -30.49 0.07 3.17
N ALA A 203 -29.60 0.68 3.96
CA ALA A 203 -28.84 1.86 3.57
C ALA A 203 -27.46 1.85 4.23
N ILE A 204 -26.43 1.56 3.47
CA ILE A 204 -25.04 1.58 3.94
C ILE A 204 -24.31 2.79 3.36
N THR A 205 -23.57 3.50 4.21
CA THR A 205 -22.83 4.70 3.78
C THR A 205 -21.34 4.47 3.97
N LEU A 206 -20.58 4.66 2.90
CA LEU A 206 -19.11 4.59 2.87
C LEU A 206 -18.55 5.96 2.51
N ARG A 207 -17.30 6.24 2.87
CA ARG A 207 -16.59 7.40 2.31
C ARG A 207 -15.64 6.94 1.21
N MET A 208 -15.84 7.53 0.04
CA MET A 208 -15.02 7.31 -1.15
C MET A 208 -14.08 8.48 -1.31
N HIS A 209 -12.82 8.19 -1.59
CA HIS A 209 -11.78 9.20 -1.73
C HIS A 209 -11.17 9.15 -3.12
N HIS A 210 -10.88 10.32 -3.67
CA HIS A 210 -10.25 10.50 -4.97
C HIS A 210 -9.02 11.41 -4.81
N SER A 211 -7.87 10.90 -5.20
CA SER A 211 -6.59 11.62 -5.13
C SER A 211 -6.09 11.93 -6.53
N PHE A 212 -5.85 13.20 -6.83
CA PHE A 212 -5.12 13.65 -8.01
C PHE A 212 -3.70 14.00 -7.56
N VAL A 213 -2.72 13.24 -8.01
CA VAL A 213 -1.35 13.30 -7.51
C VAL A 213 -0.39 13.70 -8.62
N ALA A 214 0.48 14.68 -8.34
CA ALA A 214 1.55 15.06 -9.22
C ALA A 214 2.51 13.87 -9.44
N LEU A 215 2.83 13.58 -10.68
CA LEU A 215 3.85 12.58 -10.99
C LEU A 215 5.23 13.09 -10.55
N PRO A 216 6.12 12.18 -10.10
CA PRO A 216 7.50 12.51 -9.83
C PRO A 216 8.22 13.06 -11.07
N ASP A 217 9.35 13.74 -10.84
CA ASP A 217 10.24 14.15 -11.92
C ASP A 217 10.87 12.95 -12.65
N ASN A 218 11.42 13.18 -13.84
CA ASN A 218 12.01 12.12 -14.67
C ASN A 218 13.45 11.73 -14.27
N LYS A 219 13.89 12.04 -13.03
CA LYS A 219 15.25 11.73 -12.55
C LYS A 219 15.35 10.36 -11.87
N TYR A 220 14.22 9.72 -11.60
CA TYR A 220 14.23 8.36 -11.06
C TYR A 220 14.80 7.38 -12.09
N LYS A 221 15.73 6.54 -11.63
CA LYS A 221 16.31 5.46 -12.45
C LYS A 221 15.62 4.14 -12.09
N PRO A 222 14.74 3.61 -12.94
CA PRO A 222 14.12 2.30 -12.73
C PRO A 222 15.19 1.21 -12.59
N ARG A 223 14.91 0.21 -11.76
CA ARG A 223 15.79 -0.97 -11.61
C ARG A 223 15.11 -2.18 -12.22
N VAL A 224 15.86 -2.92 -13.03
CA VAL A 224 15.36 -4.10 -13.72
C VAL A 224 14.90 -5.15 -12.72
N TYR A 225 13.77 -5.78 -13.01
CA TYR A 225 13.24 -6.88 -12.23
C TYR A 225 14.03 -8.18 -12.51
N ASP A 226 14.28 -8.94 -11.46
CA ASP A 226 14.73 -10.33 -11.55
C ASP A 226 13.84 -11.17 -10.63
N ILE A 227 13.39 -12.32 -11.10
CA ILE A 227 12.47 -13.21 -10.37
C ILE A 227 13.03 -13.65 -9.00
N ARG A 228 14.35 -13.64 -8.83
CA ARG A 228 15.04 -14.02 -7.59
C ARG A 228 15.17 -12.85 -6.60
N SER A 229 14.83 -11.63 -7.01
CA SER A 229 15.07 -10.42 -6.23
C SER A 229 14.10 -10.23 -5.07
N GLY A 230 12.93 -10.85 -5.13
CA GLY A 230 11.90 -10.75 -4.11
C GLY A 230 11.02 -9.50 -4.18
N TYR A 231 11.11 -8.71 -5.24
CA TYR A 231 10.35 -7.48 -5.41
C TYR A 231 9.05 -7.69 -6.18
N PHE A 232 8.03 -6.89 -5.84
CA PHE A 232 6.95 -6.62 -6.79
C PHE A 232 7.49 -5.87 -8.00
N GLY A 233 6.91 -6.12 -9.16
CA GLY A 233 7.33 -5.48 -10.40
C GLY A 233 6.17 -4.84 -11.15
N ILE A 234 6.48 -3.82 -11.93
CA ILE A 234 5.63 -3.33 -13.01
C ILE A 234 6.09 -3.95 -14.32
N THR A 235 5.14 -4.26 -15.19
CA THR A 235 5.40 -4.88 -16.49
C THR A 235 4.80 -4.04 -17.59
N TYR A 236 5.51 -3.92 -18.71
CA TYR A 236 4.98 -3.34 -19.94
C TYR A 236 5.62 -4.00 -21.16
N PHE A 237 5.00 -3.84 -22.32
CA PHE A 237 5.50 -4.32 -23.61
C PHE A 237 6.10 -3.15 -24.40
N ASP A 238 7.39 -3.25 -24.70
CA ASP A 238 8.15 -2.23 -25.43
C ASP A 238 8.33 -2.63 -26.90
N TYR A 239 7.51 -2.07 -27.75
CA TYR A 239 7.56 -2.31 -29.20
C TYR A 239 8.71 -1.60 -29.88
N GLY A 240 9.44 -0.70 -29.19
CA GLY A 240 10.70 -0.11 -29.65
C GLY A 240 11.94 -0.96 -29.35
N SER A 241 11.76 -2.14 -28.72
CA SER A 241 12.88 -3.06 -28.44
C SER A 241 13.45 -3.66 -29.73
N ASP A 242 14.77 -3.94 -29.72
CA ASP A 242 15.41 -4.69 -30.81
C ASP A 242 14.72 -6.05 -31.02
N ILE A 243 14.66 -6.51 -32.27
CA ILE A 243 14.00 -7.77 -32.66
C ILE A 243 14.62 -9.00 -31.98
N SER A 244 15.85 -8.91 -31.54
CA SER A 244 16.56 -9.97 -30.80
C SER A 244 16.30 -9.97 -29.29
N GLU A 245 15.63 -8.92 -28.76
CA GLU A 245 15.34 -8.77 -27.34
C GLU A 245 13.86 -9.05 -27.02
N PRO A 246 13.56 -9.53 -25.78
CA PRO A 246 12.19 -9.62 -25.32
C PRO A 246 11.51 -8.24 -25.31
N ILE A 247 10.30 -8.17 -25.85
CA ILE A 247 9.49 -6.94 -25.80
C ILE A 247 8.92 -6.69 -24.41
N GLN A 248 8.74 -7.74 -23.58
CA GLN A 248 8.30 -7.60 -22.21
C GLN A 248 9.43 -7.06 -21.35
N LYS A 249 9.21 -5.91 -20.76
CA LYS A 249 10.14 -5.26 -19.83
C LYS A 249 9.50 -5.22 -18.45
N MET A 250 10.34 -5.35 -17.42
CA MET A 250 9.89 -5.31 -16.04
C MET A 250 10.85 -4.48 -15.18
N PHE A 251 10.29 -3.67 -14.30
CA PHE A 251 11.03 -2.93 -13.27
C PHE A 251 10.50 -3.29 -11.89
N ILE A 252 11.40 -3.31 -10.88
CA ILE A 252 10.96 -3.48 -9.50
C ILE A 252 10.24 -2.22 -8.99
N SER A 253 9.29 -2.43 -8.09
CA SER A 253 8.67 -1.33 -7.34
C SER A 253 9.54 -0.98 -6.13
N ARG A 254 10.02 0.28 -6.01
CA ARG A 254 10.82 0.74 -4.88
C ARG A 254 10.72 2.25 -4.68
N HIS A 255 10.99 2.72 -3.48
CA HIS A 255 11.15 4.16 -3.23
C HIS A 255 12.42 4.71 -3.92
N ARG A 256 12.39 5.98 -4.26
CA ARG A 256 13.59 6.71 -4.67
C ARG A 256 14.51 6.88 -3.47
N LEU A 257 15.76 6.43 -3.61
CA LEU A 257 16.78 6.62 -2.60
C LEU A 257 18.13 6.78 -3.30
N ASN A 258 18.84 7.84 -2.97
CA ASN A 258 20.17 8.13 -3.51
C ASN A 258 21.10 8.53 -2.36
N LYS A 259 22.36 8.13 -2.43
CA LYS A 259 23.39 8.55 -1.49
C LYS A 259 23.69 10.04 -1.64
N MET A 260 23.88 10.73 -0.53
CA MET A 260 24.38 12.12 -0.53
C MET A 260 25.82 12.19 -1.07
N THR A 261 26.63 11.18 -0.75
CA THR A 261 27.98 10.98 -1.26
C THR A 261 28.03 9.65 -2.04
N PRO A 262 27.82 9.65 -3.36
CA PRO A 262 27.58 8.45 -4.16
C PRO A 262 28.68 7.38 -4.05
N ASN A 263 29.96 7.78 -3.98
CA ASN A 263 31.09 6.86 -3.97
C ASN A 263 31.53 6.43 -2.56
N ALA A 264 30.87 6.93 -1.50
CA ALA A 264 31.19 6.50 -0.15
C ALA A 264 30.62 5.10 0.13
N ALA A 265 31.40 4.26 0.82
CA ALA A 265 30.94 2.94 1.26
C ALA A 265 29.66 3.08 2.12
N MET A 266 29.64 4.07 3.03
CA MET A 266 28.48 4.46 3.85
C MET A 266 28.18 5.94 3.67
N SER A 267 26.92 6.29 3.42
CA SER A 267 26.47 7.68 3.23
C SER A 267 25.05 7.88 3.76
N GLU A 268 24.75 9.07 4.20
CA GLU A 268 23.35 9.49 4.39
C GLU A 268 22.63 9.55 3.04
N ALA A 269 21.30 9.45 3.07
CA ALA A 269 20.47 9.62 1.89
C ALA A 269 20.22 11.11 1.61
N VAL A 270 20.13 11.50 0.32
CA VAL A 270 19.69 12.84 -0.10
C VAL A 270 18.31 13.17 0.50
N LYS A 271 17.42 12.17 0.51
CA LYS A 271 16.12 12.21 1.16
C LYS A 271 15.85 10.85 1.79
N PRO A 272 15.79 10.73 3.10
CA PRO A 272 15.47 9.47 3.76
C PRO A 272 14.02 9.06 3.48
N ILE A 273 13.76 7.76 3.54
CA ILE A 273 12.43 7.18 3.54
C ILE A 273 11.90 7.25 4.96
N ILE A 274 10.83 8.04 5.18
CA ILE A 274 10.24 8.23 6.50
C ILE A 274 8.83 7.68 6.51
N TYR A 275 8.52 6.81 7.47
CA TYR A 275 7.18 6.34 7.77
C TYR A 275 6.64 6.99 9.03
N TYR A 276 5.34 7.25 9.03
CA TYR A 276 4.65 7.87 10.15
C TYR A 276 3.56 6.95 10.69
N LEU A 277 3.69 6.61 11.97
CA LEU A 277 2.65 5.86 12.68
C LEU A 277 1.49 6.79 13.04
N ASP A 278 0.28 6.32 12.82
CA ASP A 278 -0.98 6.96 13.26
C ASP A 278 -0.89 7.32 14.75
N ASN A 279 -1.01 8.61 15.06
CA ASN A 279 -0.91 9.15 16.43
C ASN A 279 -2.03 8.65 17.35
N GLY A 280 -3.15 8.15 16.81
CA GLY A 280 -4.22 7.49 17.55
C GLY A 280 -3.91 6.06 18.03
N THR A 281 -2.73 5.52 17.72
CA THR A 281 -2.33 4.18 18.16
C THR A 281 -2.05 4.14 19.67
N PRO A 282 -2.71 3.25 20.46
CA PRO A 282 -2.54 3.22 21.91
C PRO A 282 -1.26 2.49 22.36
N GLU A 283 -0.77 2.77 23.57
CA GLU A 283 0.26 1.96 24.22
C GLU A 283 -0.33 0.61 24.75
N PRO A 284 0.45 -0.48 24.79
CA PRO A 284 1.87 -0.63 24.39
C PRO A 284 2.04 -0.93 22.88
N ILE A 285 0.98 -0.90 22.12
CA ILE A 285 0.97 -1.25 20.68
C ILE A 285 1.81 -0.24 19.89
N ARG A 286 1.67 1.05 20.21
CA ARG A 286 2.43 2.14 19.58
C ARG A 286 3.94 1.87 19.62
N THR A 287 4.46 1.60 20.81
CA THR A 287 5.90 1.28 21.00
C THR A 287 6.30 0.05 20.18
N ALA A 288 5.52 -1.03 20.21
CA ALA A 288 5.84 -2.25 19.48
C ALA A 288 5.88 -2.04 17.95
N LEU A 289 4.93 -1.30 17.41
CA LEU A 289 4.86 -1.02 15.96
C LEU A 289 6.03 -0.14 15.51
N LEU A 290 6.41 0.87 16.31
CA LEU A 290 7.57 1.72 16.02
C LEU A 290 8.87 0.90 16.04
N GLU A 291 9.06 0.06 17.04
CA GLU A 291 10.25 -0.79 17.17
C GLU A 291 10.38 -1.73 15.98
N GLY A 292 9.35 -2.52 15.69
CA GLY A 292 9.38 -3.48 14.59
C GLY A 292 9.58 -2.83 13.21
N ALA A 293 8.90 -1.72 12.94
CA ALA A 293 9.07 -0.99 11.68
C ALA A 293 10.49 -0.42 11.52
N ARG A 294 11.14 0.01 12.61
CA ARG A 294 12.52 0.55 12.59
C ARG A 294 13.59 -0.49 12.27
N TRP A 295 13.30 -1.79 12.37
CA TRP A 295 14.28 -2.83 12.04
C TRP A 295 14.80 -2.70 10.61
N TRP A 296 13.99 -2.20 9.67
CA TRP A 296 14.40 -2.01 8.28
C TRP A 296 15.63 -1.11 8.11
N ASN A 297 15.92 -0.20 9.07
CA ASN A 297 17.14 0.60 8.98
C ASN A 297 18.41 -0.25 8.92
N GLN A 298 18.43 -1.43 9.57
CA GLN A 298 19.55 -2.38 9.50
C GLN A 298 19.81 -2.87 8.06
N ALA A 299 18.72 -3.09 7.28
CA ALA A 299 18.85 -3.51 5.89
C ALA A 299 19.38 -2.38 4.99
N TYR A 300 18.99 -1.14 5.25
CA TYR A 300 19.54 0.02 4.53
C TYR A 300 21.00 0.29 4.92
N GLU A 301 21.39 0.05 6.17
CA GLU A 301 22.79 0.12 6.59
C GLU A 301 23.64 -0.95 5.87
N ALA A 302 23.13 -2.18 5.74
CA ALA A 302 23.78 -3.22 4.94
C ALA A 302 23.93 -2.84 3.46
N ALA A 303 23.01 -2.02 2.92
CA ALA A 303 23.09 -1.47 1.56
C ALA A 303 23.97 -0.21 1.44
N GLY A 304 24.70 0.18 2.51
CA GLY A 304 25.62 1.30 2.54
C GLY A 304 24.97 2.66 2.80
N TYR A 305 23.83 2.70 3.49
CA TYR A 305 23.16 3.94 3.88
C TYR A 305 23.15 4.12 5.40
N LYS A 306 23.33 5.36 5.85
CA LYS A 306 23.22 5.75 7.25
C LYS A 306 21.88 6.48 7.47
N ASN A 307 21.07 6.02 8.43
CA ASN A 307 19.80 6.63 8.81
C ASN A 307 18.83 6.88 7.63
N ALA A 308 18.89 6.06 6.59
CA ALA A 308 18.10 6.27 5.39
C ALA A 308 16.65 5.82 5.50
N PHE A 309 16.35 4.97 6.49
CA PHE A 309 14.99 4.55 6.82
C PHE A 309 14.64 4.96 8.25
N GLN A 310 13.54 5.70 8.41
CA GLN A 310 13.14 6.26 9.70
C GLN A 310 11.65 5.99 9.94
N VAL A 311 11.29 5.83 11.22
CA VAL A 311 9.87 5.71 11.64
C VAL A 311 9.61 6.64 12.79
N GLN A 312 8.57 7.46 12.65
CA GLN A 312 8.17 8.51 13.60
C GLN A 312 6.68 8.43 13.88
N ILE A 313 6.21 9.11 14.92
CA ILE A 313 4.77 9.35 15.13
C ILE A 313 4.37 10.52 14.24
N LEU A 314 3.18 10.45 13.62
CA LEU A 314 2.66 11.54 12.81
C LEU A 314 2.44 12.78 13.71
N PRO A 315 3.06 13.94 13.41
CA PRO A 315 2.80 15.17 14.15
C PRO A 315 1.34 15.60 14.03
N ASP A 316 0.76 16.18 15.07
CA ASP A 316 -0.63 16.66 15.07
C ASP A 316 -0.88 17.76 14.02
N SER A 317 0.17 18.48 13.59
CA SER A 317 0.12 19.49 12.54
C SER A 317 0.20 18.92 11.12
N ALA A 318 0.50 17.61 10.97
CA ALA A 318 0.62 16.96 9.67
C ALA A 318 -0.70 16.28 9.29
N ASP A 319 -1.00 16.31 7.99
CA ASP A 319 -2.18 15.63 7.46
C ASP A 319 -1.77 14.34 6.75
N PRO A 320 -2.30 13.16 7.16
CA PRO A 320 -1.96 11.88 6.55
C PRO A 320 -2.39 11.77 5.07
N MET A 321 -3.26 12.65 4.59
CA MET A 321 -3.69 12.71 3.20
C MET A 321 -2.65 13.37 2.27
N ASP A 322 -1.72 14.15 2.81
CA ASP A 322 -0.61 14.68 2.03
C ASP A 322 0.24 13.51 1.52
N ILE A 323 0.43 13.46 0.20
CA ILE A 323 1.13 12.37 -0.48
C ILE A 323 2.59 12.18 -0.01
N ARG A 324 3.16 13.20 0.63
CA ARG A 324 4.53 13.16 1.14
C ARG A 324 4.74 12.29 2.39
N TYR A 325 3.67 11.85 3.05
CA TYR A 325 3.74 11.03 4.27
C TYR A 325 3.44 9.56 3.96
N ASN A 326 4.42 8.67 4.13
CA ASN A 326 4.16 7.23 4.19
C ASN A 326 3.52 6.90 5.54
N MET A 327 2.47 6.08 5.55
CA MET A 327 1.64 5.89 6.74
C MET A 327 1.65 4.45 7.24
N ILE A 328 1.66 4.30 8.57
CA ILE A 328 1.34 3.06 9.27
C ILE A 328 0.05 3.30 10.04
N ASN A 329 -1.07 2.75 9.54
CA ASN A 329 -2.40 2.99 10.08
C ASN A 329 -2.82 1.88 11.05
N TRP A 330 -3.39 2.27 12.20
CA TRP A 330 -4.05 1.38 13.13
C TRP A 330 -5.55 1.43 12.91
N VAL A 331 -6.16 0.29 12.49
CA VAL A 331 -7.56 0.26 12.07
C VAL A 331 -8.39 -0.70 12.91
N HIS A 332 -9.68 -0.36 13.09
CA HIS A 332 -10.66 -1.20 13.78
C HIS A 332 -11.58 -1.87 12.76
N ARG A 333 -11.92 -3.14 13.01
CA ARG A 333 -12.80 -3.96 12.16
C ARG A 333 -13.72 -4.81 13.04
N SER A 334 -14.83 -5.30 12.47
CA SER A 334 -15.76 -6.20 13.17
C SER A 334 -15.19 -7.60 13.37
N THR A 335 -14.34 -8.05 12.45
CA THR A 335 -13.65 -9.33 12.49
C THR A 335 -12.16 -9.13 12.54
N ARG A 336 -11.41 -10.19 12.83
CA ARG A 336 -9.95 -10.13 12.89
C ARG A 336 -9.35 -9.53 11.64
N GLY A 337 -9.74 -10.01 10.45
CA GLY A 337 -9.13 -9.65 9.18
C GLY A 337 -7.62 -9.92 9.12
N TRP A 338 -6.99 -9.49 8.04
CA TRP A 338 -5.53 -9.51 7.87
C TRP A 338 -4.98 -8.09 7.79
N SER A 339 -3.71 -7.93 8.14
CA SER A 339 -2.95 -6.70 7.90
C SER A 339 -2.42 -6.71 6.47
N TYR A 340 -2.07 -5.57 5.92
CA TYR A 340 -1.47 -5.48 4.59
C TYR A 340 -0.67 -4.20 4.41
N GLY A 341 0.36 -4.27 3.57
CA GLY A 341 1.07 -3.12 3.01
C GLY A 341 0.62 -2.87 1.57
N ALA A 342 0.35 -1.63 1.23
CA ALA A 342 -0.01 -1.19 -0.12
C ALA A 342 0.81 0.03 -0.52
N THR A 343 0.96 0.28 -1.82
CA THR A 343 1.74 1.41 -2.33
C THR A 343 0.96 2.18 -3.40
N ILE A 344 1.18 3.49 -3.41
CA ILE A 344 0.89 4.34 -4.57
C ILE A 344 2.18 4.41 -5.37
N THR A 345 2.18 3.81 -6.55
CA THR A 345 3.37 3.63 -7.40
C THR A 345 3.15 4.27 -8.76
N ASP A 346 4.18 4.90 -9.29
CA ASP A 346 4.19 5.38 -10.68
C ASP A 346 4.29 4.17 -11.63
N PRO A 347 3.22 3.84 -12.39
CA PRO A 347 3.21 2.67 -13.26
C PRO A 347 4.11 2.82 -14.49
N ARG A 348 4.73 3.98 -14.70
CA ARG A 348 5.70 4.18 -15.78
C ARG A 348 7.08 3.65 -15.41
N THR A 349 7.44 3.68 -14.12
CA THR A 349 8.83 3.50 -13.65
C THR A 349 8.99 2.53 -12.48
N GLY A 350 7.92 2.23 -11.74
CA GLY A 350 7.99 1.47 -10.49
C GLY A 350 8.40 2.32 -9.27
N GLU A 351 8.51 3.66 -9.40
CA GLU A 351 8.79 4.51 -8.25
C GLU A 351 7.62 4.53 -7.27
N ILE A 352 7.86 4.09 -6.03
CA ILE A 352 6.87 4.18 -4.96
C ILE A 352 6.82 5.63 -4.47
N ILE A 353 5.65 6.25 -4.61
CA ILE A 353 5.37 7.63 -4.20
C ILE A 353 4.95 7.68 -2.74
N LYS A 354 4.13 6.71 -2.30
CA LYS A 354 3.65 6.59 -0.93
C LYS A 354 3.45 5.13 -0.55
N GLY A 355 3.98 4.74 0.60
CA GLY A 355 3.64 3.48 1.27
C GLY A 355 2.52 3.67 2.27
N GLN A 356 1.61 2.69 2.37
CA GLN A 356 0.52 2.69 3.32
C GLN A 356 0.34 1.30 3.93
N VAL A 357 0.70 1.19 5.19
CA VAL A 357 0.51 -0.01 6.01
C VAL A 357 -0.83 0.08 6.74
N THR A 358 -1.56 -1.02 6.81
CA THR A 358 -2.83 -1.15 7.54
C THR A 358 -2.77 -2.32 8.49
N LEU A 359 -2.81 -2.04 9.80
CA LEU A 359 -2.72 -3.00 10.88
C LEU A 359 -4.05 -3.09 11.64
N GLY A 360 -4.62 -4.29 11.73
CA GLY A 360 -5.91 -4.51 12.37
C GLY A 360 -5.80 -4.68 13.88
N SER A 361 -6.60 -3.93 14.66
CA SER A 361 -6.57 -3.90 16.12
C SER A 361 -6.97 -5.22 16.79
N LEU A 362 -7.78 -6.03 16.14
CA LEU A 362 -8.19 -7.34 16.68
C LEU A 362 -7.08 -8.40 16.57
N ARG A 363 -6.02 -8.13 15.78
CA ARG A 363 -4.89 -9.05 15.65
C ARG A 363 -4.22 -9.32 17.00
N VAL A 364 -3.92 -8.29 17.78
CA VAL A 364 -3.25 -8.45 19.07
C VAL A 364 -4.09 -9.29 20.06
N ARG A 365 -5.43 -9.14 20.04
CA ARG A 365 -6.32 -9.92 20.88
C ARG A 365 -6.35 -11.38 20.47
N GLN A 366 -6.30 -11.65 19.19
CA GLN A 366 -6.24 -13.01 18.68
C GLN A 366 -4.89 -13.67 18.98
N ASP A 367 -3.78 -12.96 18.81
CA ASP A 367 -2.47 -13.49 19.18
C ASP A 367 -2.44 -13.80 20.69
N TYR A 368 -3.02 -12.95 21.52
CA TYR A 368 -3.18 -13.25 22.96
C TYR A 368 -3.94 -14.57 23.19
N LEU A 369 -5.04 -14.82 22.47
CA LEU A 369 -5.81 -16.09 22.59
C LEU A 369 -5.02 -17.30 22.08
N ILE A 370 -4.25 -17.15 20.99
CA ILE A 370 -3.36 -18.21 20.47
C ILE A 370 -2.34 -18.57 21.55
N PHE A 371 -1.72 -17.57 22.18
CA PHE A 371 -0.73 -17.81 23.24
C PHE A 371 -1.36 -18.32 24.53
N THR A 372 -2.60 -17.98 24.82
CA THR A 372 -3.37 -18.61 25.91
C THR A 372 -3.44 -20.12 25.72
N ALA A 373 -3.67 -20.59 24.49
CA ALA A 373 -3.73 -22.01 24.18
C ALA A 373 -2.36 -22.72 24.15
N LEU A 374 -1.26 -21.96 23.95
CA LEU A 374 0.09 -22.52 23.78
C LEU A 374 0.97 -22.44 25.04
N LEU A 375 0.77 -21.45 25.89
CA LEU A 375 1.70 -21.11 26.98
C LEU A 375 1.18 -21.41 28.37
N SER A 376 0.10 -22.21 28.52
CA SER A 376 -0.50 -22.56 29.80
C SER A 376 -0.84 -21.30 30.63
N PRO A 377 -2.09 -20.79 30.53
CA PRO A 377 -2.47 -19.48 31.08
C PRO A 377 -2.58 -19.45 32.62
N TYR A 378 -2.44 -20.58 33.27
CA TYR A 378 -2.55 -20.70 34.74
C TYR A 378 -1.33 -21.36 35.35
N ILE A 379 -0.97 -20.93 36.54
CA ILE A 379 0.02 -21.59 37.42
C ILE A 379 -0.63 -21.70 38.81
N ASN A 380 -0.77 -22.92 39.30
CA ASN A 380 -1.44 -23.19 40.60
C ASN A 380 -2.80 -22.49 40.72
N GLY A 381 -3.63 -22.57 39.69
CA GLY A 381 -4.94 -21.95 39.64
C GLY A 381 -4.97 -20.42 39.49
N GLN A 382 -3.79 -19.77 39.36
CA GLN A 382 -3.69 -18.31 39.16
C GLN A 382 -3.39 -17.96 37.70
N PRO A 383 -4.09 -16.97 37.12
CA PRO A 383 -3.83 -16.54 35.74
C PRO A 383 -2.43 -15.94 35.59
N VAL A 384 -1.71 -16.33 34.53
CA VAL A 384 -0.40 -15.80 34.17
C VAL A 384 -0.51 -15.03 32.84
N THR A 385 -1.06 -13.82 32.91
CA THR A 385 -1.39 -13.04 31.73
C THR A 385 -0.19 -12.38 31.05
N ASP A 386 0.89 -12.12 31.79
CA ASP A 386 2.06 -11.39 31.26
C ASP A 386 2.80 -12.13 30.15
N LYS A 387 2.86 -13.47 30.22
CA LYS A 387 3.46 -14.29 29.16
C LYS A 387 2.75 -14.10 27.81
N MET A 388 1.43 -14.20 27.80
CA MET A 388 0.59 -14.07 26.61
C MET A 388 0.66 -12.67 26.04
N ARG A 389 0.65 -11.66 26.91
CA ARG A 389 0.79 -10.26 26.54
C ARG A 389 2.17 -10.01 25.88
N THR A 390 3.24 -10.47 26.49
CA THR A 390 4.61 -10.35 25.97
C THR A 390 4.72 -11.01 24.59
N ALA A 391 4.24 -12.25 24.45
CA ALA A 391 4.26 -12.96 23.17
C ALA A 391 3.46 -12.25 22.08
N ALA A 392 2.27 -11.71 22.40
CA ALA A 392 1.46 -10.94 21.46
C ALA A 392 2.16 -9.64 21.01
N ILE A 393 2.87 -8.96 21.91
CA ILE A 393 3.67 -7.77 21.59
C ILE A 393 4.87 -8.12 20.70
N HIS A 394 5.54 -9.25 20.91
CA HIS A 394 6.59 -9.73 20.01
C HIS A 394 6.05 -9.98 18.59
N ARG A 395 4.88 -10.62 18.48
CA ARG A 395 4.23 -10.81 17.17
C ARG A 395 3.92 -9.48 16.48
N LEU A 396 3.47 -8.45 17.21
CA LEU A 396 3.19 -7.14 16.63
C LEU A 396 4.45 -6.46 16.07
N ARG A 397 5.61 -6.60 16.74
CA ARG A 397 6.89 -6.08 16.20
C ARG A 397 7.21 -6.73 14.86
N GLN A 398 7.18 -8.06 14.81
CA GLN A 398 7.46 -8.81 13.58
C GLN A 398 6.44 -8.48 12.48
N LEU A 399 5.13 -8.36 12.83
CA LEU A 399 4.09 -7.98 11.89
C LEU A 399 4.31 -6.56 11.33
N ALA A 400 4.71 -5.60 12.17
CA ALA A 400 5.01 -4.25 11.70
C ALA A 400 6.17 -4.23 10.69
N ALA A 401 7.23 -4.99 10.95
CA ALA A 401 8.33 -5.16 10.00
C ALA A 401 7.85 -5.79 8.70
N HIS A 402 7.04 -6.86 8.77
CA HIS A 402 6.48 -7.56 7.61
C HIS A 402 5.68 -6.62 6.70
N GLU A 403 4.68 -5.93 7.25
CA GLU A 403 3.80 -5.07 6.46
C GLU A 403 4.53 -3.84 5.88
N VAL A 404 5.51 -3.30 6.61
CA VAL A 404 6.39 -2.27 6.08
C VAL A 404 7.20 -2.81 4.91
N GLY A 405 7.73 -4.04 4.98
CA GLY A 405 8.47 -4.66 3.89
C GLY A 405 7.72 -4.68 2.56
N HIS A 406 6.42 -4.96 2.59
CA HIS A 406 5.58 -4.87 1.39
C HIS A 406 5.57 -3.46 0.79
N THR A 407 5.55 -2.44 1.63
CA THR A 407 5.56 -1.04 1.17
C THR A 407 6.94 -0.53 0.76
N LEU A 408 8.00 -1.33 0.98
CA LEU A 408 9.34 -1.14 0.41
C LEU A 408 9.51 -1.87 -0.94
N GLY A 409 8.48 -2.59 -1.38
CA GLY A 409 8.43 -3.30 -2.65
C GLY A 409 8.60 -4.81 -2.55
N LEU A 410 8.71 -5.40 -1.36
CA LEU A 410 9.02 -6.82 -1.17
C LEU A 410 7.78 -7.71 -1.17
N GLN A 411 7.88 -8.86 -1.82
CA GLN A 411 6.91 -9.96 -1.78
C GLN A 411 7.16 -10.85 -0.55
N HIS A 412 6.23 -11.77 -0.25
CA HIS A 412 6.48 -12.83 0.72
C HIS A 412 7.66 -13.69 0.32
N ASN A 413 8.43 -14.17 1.31
CA ASN A 413 9.47 -15.17 1.13
C ASN A 413 9.24 -16.37 2.06
N TYR A 414 8.59 -17.41 1.56
CA TYR A 414 8.25 -18.63 2.30
C TYR A 414 9.43 -19.62 2.46
N ALA A 415 10.59 -19.31 1.89
CA ALA A 415 11.82 -20.08 2.13
C ALA A 415 12.58 -19.65 3.40
N SER A 416 12.04 -18.70 4.16
CA SER A 416 12.69 -18.11 5.33
C SER A 416 12.92 -19.13 6.44
N SER A 417 11.95 -20.00 6.75
CA SER A 417 12.05 -21.04 7.78
C SER A 417 13.14 -22.07 7.45
N TYR A 418 13.29 -22.44 6.18
CA TYR A 418 14.37 -23.31 5.71
C TYR A 418 15.76 -22.75 5.99
N ASN A 419 15.89 -21.42 5.99
CA ASN A 419 17.13 -20.67 6.23
C ASN A 419 17.16 -19.99 7.61
N ASN A 420 16.73 -20.66 8.65
CA ASN A 420 16.78 -20.15 10.02
C ASN A 420 16.08 -18.79 10.20
N ARG A 421 14.89 -18.66 9.66
CA ARG A 421 14.07 -17.42 9.72
C ARG A 421 14.79 -16.21 9.11
N ALA A 422 15.38 -16.41 7.93
CA ALA A 422 16.21 -15.41 7.25
C ALA A 422 15.45 -14.18 6.76
N SER A 423 14.10 -14.14 6.86
CA SER A 423 13.29 -13.03 6.40
C SER A 423 12.08 -12.76 7.30
N VAL A 424 11.76 -11.48 7.51
CA VAL A 424 10.50 -11.07 8.13
C VAL A 424 9.32 -11.17 7.17
N MET A 425 9.57 -11.37 5.86
CA MET A 425 8.54 -11.47 4.82
C MET A 425 7.88 -12.86 4.75
N ASP A 426 8.04 -13.67 5.76
CA ASP A 426 7.40 -14.97 5.94
C ASP A 426 6.17 -14.90 6.85
N TYR A 427 5.41 -16.01 6.90
CA TYR A 427 4.34 -16.26 7.87
C TYR A 427 4.80 -17.28 8.92
N PRO A 428 5.63 -16.87 9.91
CA PRO A 428 6.17 -17.81 10.88
C PRO A 428 5.11 -18.29 11.87
N HIS A 429 5.17 -19.57 12.23
CA HIS A 429 4.54 -20.06 13.45
C HIS A 429 5.30 -19.52 14.68
N PRO A 430 4.65 -19.30 15.84
CA PRO A 430 5.38 -19.01 17.08
C PRO A 430 6.43 -20.09 17.37
N ASN A 431 7.69 -19.70 17.56
CA ASN A 431 8.74 -20.66 17.95
C ASN A 431 8.65 -20.96 19.44
N VAL A 432 7.92 -22.01 19.75
CA VAL A 432 7.66 -22.50 21.10
C VAL A 432 8.10 -23.96 21.17
N PHE A 433 8.76 -24.36 22.25
CA PHE A 433 9.20 -25.74 22.44
C PHE A 433 9.16 -26.15 23.92
N VAL A 434 9.16 -27.44 24.19
CA VAL A 434 9.30 -27.97 25.53
C VAL A 434 10.79 -28.14 25.80
N ASN A 435 11.33 -27.44 26.82
CA ASN A 435 12.73 -27.50 27.19
C ASN A 435 13.07 -28.74 28.04
N ASP A 436 14.34 -28.96 28.32
CA ASP A 436 14.84 -30.12 29.07
C ASP A 436 14.25 -30.26 30.49
N LYS A 437 13.69 -29.18 31.05
CA LYS A 437 12.99 -29.17 32.33
C LYS A 437 11.50 -29.48 32.19
N GLY A 438 11.01 -29.79 31.00
CA GLY A 438 9.61 -30.04 30.72
C GLY A 438 8.73 -28.77 30.73
N ALA A 439 9.32 -27.58 30.75
CA ALA A 439 8.59 -26.32 30.69
C ALA A 439 8.46 -25.85 29.23
N ILE A 440 7.33 -25.17 28.93
CA ILE A 440 7.14 -24.52 27.62
C ILE A 440 8.02 -23.27 27.58
N ASP A 441 8.97 -23.26 26.66
CA ASP A 441 9.88 -22.14 26.39
C ASP A 441 9.39 -21.34 25.19
N PHE A 442 9.41 -20.02 25.31
CA PHE A 442 9.01 -19.06 24.29
C PHE A 442 9.95 -17.85 24.24
N SER A 443 11.17 -17.98 24.77
CA SER A 443 12.17 -16.91 24.86
C SER A 443 12.60 -16.39 23.50
N ASP A 444 12.54 -17.23 22.45
CA ASP A 444 12.85 -16.89 21.06
C ASP A 444 11.60 -17.05 20.15
N ILE A 445 10.45 -16.57 20.63
CA ILE A 445 9.13 -16.81 20.00
C ILE A 445 9.03 -16.26 18.56
N TYR A 446 9.63 -15.11 18.29
CA TYR A 446 9.77 -14.48 16.98
C TYR A 446 11.11 -13.79 16.86
N THR A 447 11.57 -13.54 15.64
CA THR A 447 12.77 -12.71 15.40
C THR A 447 12.60 -11.30 15.97
N ASN A 448 13.70 -10.71 16.42
CA ASN A 448 13.77 -9.36 16.98
C ASN A 448 14.51 -8.38 16.07
N GLU A 449 14.83 -8.78 14.85
CA GLU A 449 15.60 -8.01 13.89
C GLU A 449 15.26 -8.42 12.45
N ILE A 450 15.82 -7.70 11.48
CA ILE A 450 15.73 -8.00 10.06
C ILE A 450 16.60 -9.21 9.71
N GLY A 451 16.05 -10.10 8.88
CA GLY A 451 16.75 -11.29 8.43
C GLY A 451 17.86 -11.02 7.40
N GLU A 452 18.75 -11.99 7.21
CA GLU A 452 19.85 -11.88 6.25
C GLU A 452 19.36 -11.77 4.80
N TRP A 453 18.29 -12.49 4.46
CA TRP A 453 17.68 -12.36 3.13
C TRP A 453 17.13 -10.94 2.92
N ASP A 454 16.48 -10.36 3.93
CA ASP A 454 15.92 -9.01 3.86
C ASP A 454 17.01 -7.96 3.58
N LYS A 455 18.17 -8.08 4.22
CA LYS A 455 19.34 -7.21 3.97
C LYS A 455 19.81 -7.32 2.52
N ARG A 456 19.86 -8.54 1.99
CA ARG A 456 20.26 -8.80 0.59
C ARG A 456 19.23 -8.28 -0.40
N ALA A 457 17.94 -8.43 -0.11
CA ALA A 457 16.86 -7.90 -0.93
C ALA A 457 16.89 -6.36 -0.98
N ILE A 458 17.05 -5.68 0.16
CA ILE A 458 17.23 -4.22 0.20
C ILE A 458 18.50 -3.80 -0.53
N THR A 459 19.60 -4.53 -0.40
CA THR A 459 20.83 -4.27 -1.18
C THR A 459 20.53 -4.34 -2.69
N TYR A 460 19.84 -5.39 -3.17
CA TYR A 460 19.43 -5.47 -4.58
C TYR A 460 18.60 -4.25 -5.01
N GLY A 461 17.61 -3.88 -4.22
CA GLY A 461 16.68 -2.80 -4.58
C GLY A 461 17.27 -1.40 -4.48
N TYR A 462 18.13 -1.14 -3.50
CA TYR A 462 18.41 0.24 -3.08
C TYR A 462 19.91 0.62 -3.12
N GLN A 463 20.84 -0.32 -3.16
CA GLN A 463 22.27 0.03 -3.22
C GLN A 463 22.57 0.91 -4.44
N ASP A 464 23.25 2.03 -4.22
CA ASP A 464 23.84 2.83 -5.28
C ASP A 464 25.20 2.26 -5.67
N PHE A 465 25.49 2.23 -6.97
CA PHE A 465 26.76 1.77 -7.51
C PHE A 465 27.55 2.95 -8.06
N ASP A 466 28.88 2.93 -7.91
CA ASP A 466 29.76 3.86 -8.59
C ASP A 466 29.57 3.74 -10.10
N LYS A 467 29.74 4.86 -10.82
CA LYS A 467 29.58 4.91 -12.29
C LYS A 467 30.56 4.00 -13.04
N SER A 468 31.66 3.60 -12.42
CA SER A 468 32.62 2.65 -12.99
C SER A 468 32.19 1.20 -12.87
N ILE A 469 31.14 0.90 -12.08
CA ILE A 469 30.62 -0.44 -11.85
C ILE A 469 29.48 -0.70 -12.83
N ASP A 470 29.54 -1.85 -13.49
CA ASP A 470 28.40 -2.41 -14.22
C ASP A 470 27.34 -2.86 -13.23
N GLU A 471 26.29 -2.04 -13.05
CA GLU A 471 25.18 -2.30 -12.11
C GLU A 471 24.50 -3.64 -12.40
N SER A 472 24.26 -3.97 -13.68
CA SER A 472 23.60 -5.22 -14.04
C SER A 472 24.40 -6.42 -13.59
N LYS A 473 25.71 -6.42 -13.86
CA LYS A 473 26.62 -7.48 -13.46
C LYS A 473 26.75 -7.58 -11.93
N ALA A 474 26.80 -6.44 -11.24
CA ALA A 474 26.88 -6.41 -9.78
C ALA A 474 25.62 -7.00 -9.13
N LEU A 475 24.43 -6.67 -9.65
CA LEU A 475 23.16 -7.22 -9.19
C LEU A 475 23.05 -8.72 -9.46
N GLN A 476 23.49 -9.20 -10.63
CA GLN A 476 23.54 -10.63 -10.94
C GLN A 476 24.48 -11.39 -10.00
N ASN A 477 25.66 -10.84 -9.71
CA ASN A 477 26.59 -11.43 -8.75
C ASN A 477 25.97 -11.53 -7.36
N LEU A 478 25.26 -10.49 -6.89
CA LEU A 478 24.54 -10.49 -5.63
C LEU A 478 23.52 -11.66 -5.55
N LEU A 479 22.74 -11.88 -6.61
CA LEU A 479 21.76 -12.97 -6.65
C LEU A 479 22.43 -14.35 -6.70
N ILE A 480 23.56 -14.48 -7.40
CA ILE A 480 24.36 -15.72 -7.42
C ILE A 480 24.93 -16.02 -6.03
N GLU A 481 25.44 -15.00 -5.33
CA GLU A 481 25.92 -15.14 -3.95
C GLU A 481 24.81 -15.55 -2.99
N ASN A 482 23.60 -14.96 -3.11
CA ASN A 482 22.44 -15.35 -2.32
C ASN A 482 22.16 -16.84 -2.47
N SER A 483 22.14 -17.33 -3.71
CA SER A 483 21.92 -18.75 -4.00
C SER A 483 23.01 -19.64 -3.40
N LYS A 484 24.30 -19.26 -3.52
CA LYS A 484 25.44 -19.99 -2.94
C LYS A 484 25.37 -20.04 -1.41
N ASN A 485 24.85 -19.01 -0.77
CA ASN A 485 24.68 -18.92 0.68
C ASN A 485 23.37 -19.57 1.15
N GLY A 486 22.61 -20.24 0.27
CA GLY A 486 21.34 -20.88 0.59
C GLY A 486 20.18 -19.90 0.80
N LEU A 487 20.35 -18.60 0.60
CA LEU A 487 19.29 -17.60 0.73
C LEU A 487 18.35 -17.67 -0.47
N GLN A 488 17.34 -18.54 -0.36
CA GLN A 488 16.33 -18.74 -1.39
C GLN A 488 15.22 -17.71 -1.29
N PHE A 489 14.53 -17.49 -2.42
CA PHE A 489 13.31 -16.73 -2.50
C PHE A 489 12.22 -17.58 -3.14
N ILE A 490 11.09 -17.74 -2.43
CA ILE A 490 9.93 -18.49 -2.88
C ILE A 490 8.68 -17.72 -2.49
N ALA A 491 7.94 -17.26 -3.51
CA ALA A 491 6.78 -16.39 -3.33
C ALA A 491 5.45 -17.17 -3.26
N ASP A 492 4.34 -16.43 -3.15
CA ASP A 492 2.97 -16.97 -3.12
C ASP A 492 2.65 -17.84 -4.33
N ALA A 493 3.13 -17.45 -5.52
CA ALA A 493 2.87 -18.20 -6.75
C ALA A 493 3.40 -19.64 -6.69
N ASP A 494 4.53 -19.85 -6.01
CA ASP A 494 5.20 -21.15 -5.89
C ASP A 494 4.73 -21.94 -4.67
N ALA A 495 4.31 -21.26 -3.59
CA ALA A 495 3.97 -21.90 -2.31
C ALA A 495 2.46 -22.06 -2.08
N ARG A 496 1.61 -21.21 -2.66
CA ARG A 496 0.18 -21.10 -2.31
C ARG A 496 -0.79 -21.33 -3.47
N SER A 497 -0.34 -21.34 -4.71
CA SER A 497 -1.23 -21.62 -5.85
C SER A 497 -1.69 -23.06 -5.84
N ALA A 498 -2.84 -23.35 -6.48
CA ALA A 498 -3.37 -24.71 -6.59
C ALA A 498 -2.40 -25.68 -7.29
N SER A 499 -1.51 -25.16 -8.14
CA SER A 499 -0.44 -25.89 -8.81
C SER A 499 0.95 -25.61 -8.22
N GLY A 500 1.05 -24.72 -7.24
CA GLY A 500 2.31 -24.36 -6.59
C GLY A 500 2.65 -25.35 -5.48
N PHE A 501 3.84 -25.90 -5.55
CA PHE A 501 4.40 -26.76 -4.52
C PHE A 501 5.92 -26.60 -4.51
N HIS A 502 6.47 -26.31 -3.34
CA HIS A 502 7.92 -26.29 -3.15
C HIS A 502 8.29 -26.92 -1.80
N PRO A 503 9.24 -27.86 -1.74
CA PRO A 503 9.54 -28.61 -0.51
C PRO A 503 10.12 -27.74 0.62
N ASN A 504 10.69 -26.58 0.29
CA ASN A 504 11.30 -25.66 1.25
C ASN A 504 10.44 -24.42 1.53
N ALA A 505 9.15 -24.45 1.18
CA ALA A 505 8.27 -23.31 1.37
C ALA A 505 6.95 -23.74 1.99
N HIS A 506 6.86 -23.59 3.28
CA HIS A 506 5.65 -23.85 4.07
C HIS A 506 5.21 -22.59 4.80
N LEU A 507 3.91 -22.44 4.94
CA LEU A 507 3.34 -21.38 5.76
C LEU A 507 3.18 -21.89 7.19
N TRP A 508 3.44 -21.01 8.16
CA TRP A 508 3.22 -21.30 9.58
C TRP A 508 4.14 -22.40 10.13
N ASP A 509 5.40 -22.40 9.70
CA ASP A 509 6.48 -23.22 10.23
C ASP A 509 7.64 -22.38 10.77
N ASN A 510 8.65 -23.02 11.36
CA ASN A 510 9.88 -22.39 11.88
C ASN A 510 11.13 -23.24 11.65
N GLN A 511 10.98 -24.43 11.07
CA GLN A 511 12.07 -25.39 10.95
C GLN A 511 12.41 -25.64 9.49
N ALA A 512 13.67 -25.93 9.23
CA ALA A 512 14.11 -26.36 7.89
C ALA A 512 13.41 -27.66 7.44
N ASP A 513 13.13 -28.56 8.40
CA ASP A 513 12.32 -29.75 8.18
C ASP A 513 10.92 -29.53 8.80
N PRO A 514 9.85 -29.45 7.99
CA PRO A 514 8.49 -29.22 8.48
C PRO A 514 7.97 -30.33 9.39
N VAL A 515 8.49 -31.58 9.27
CA VAL A 515 8.13 -32.70 10.15
C VAL A 515 8.69 -32.48 11.55
N VAL A 516 9.93 -32.00 11.65
CA VAL A 516 10.54 -31.61 12.93
C VAL A 516 9.74 -30.48 13.59
N GLY A 517 9.38 -29.46 12.82
CA GLY A 517 8.54 -28.35 13.29
C GLY A 517 7.15 -28.83 13.77
N LEU A 518 6.51 -29.72 13.01
CA LEU A 518 5.21 -30.30 13.40
C LEU A 518 5.30 -31.08 14.72
N ASN A 519 6.32 -31.93 14.88
CA ASN A 519 6.52 -32.69 16.11
C ASN A 519 6.74 -31.77 17.32
N GLN A 520 7.53 -30.72 17.16
CA GLN A 520 7.73 -29.68 18.19
C GLN A 520 6.38 -29.06 18.62
N VAL A 521 5.56 -28.66 17.67
CA VAL A 521 4.24 -28.07 17.95
C VAL A 521 3.30 -29.07 18.63
N ILE A 522 3.32 -30.33 18.23
CA ILE A 522 2.52 -31.41 18.85
C ILE A 522 2.91 -31.56 20.33
N GLU A 523 4.20 -31.62 20.65
CA GLU A 523 4.68 -31.75 22.04
C GLU A 523 4.29 -30.55 22.90
N VAL A 524 4.42 -29.33 22.37
CA VAL A 524 3.95 -28.11 23.06
C VAL A 524 2.46 -28.17 23.34
N ARG A 525 1.64 -28.59 22.34
CA ARG A 525 0.18 -28.69 22.50
C ARG A 525 -0.22 -29.76 23.51
N LYS A 526 0.41 -30.94 23.50
CA LYS A 526 0.20 -31.97 24.53
C LYS A 526 0.47 -31.42 25.92
N ARG A 527 1.60 -30.72 26.11
CA ARG A 527 1.99 -30.12 27.35
C ARG A 527 1.01 -29.03 27.81
N ALA A 528 0.65 -28.14 26.90
CA ALA A 528 -0.30 -27.04 27.18
C ALA A 528 -1.69 -27.60 27.60
N ILE A 529 -2.21 -28.60 26.89
CA ILE A 529 -3.49 -29.22 27.19
C ILE A 529 -3.45 -29.94 28.56
N SER A 530 -2.37 -30.66 28.87
CA SER A 530 -2.25 -31.34 30.16
C SER A 530 -2.27 -30.39 31.37
N GLN A 531 -1.81 -29.15 31.18
CA GLN A 531 -1.75 -28.10 32.20
C GLN A 531 -2.99 -27.19 32.19
N PHE A 532 -3.80 -27.21 31.12
CA PHE A 532 -4.95 -26.30 30.96
C PHE A 532 -6.08 -26.60 31.94
N GLY A 533 -6.18 -27.83 32.42
CA GLY A 533 -7.19 -28.27 33.39
C GLY A 533 -6.81 -28.08 34.86
N GLU A 534 -5.65 -27.50 35.15
CA GLU A 534 -5.20 -27.18 36.52
C GLU A 534 -5.79 -25.83 37.02
N GLN A 535 -7.05 -25.58 36.72
CA GLN A 535 -7.80 -24.38 37.14
C GLN A 535 -8.42 -24.56 38.50
#